data_99748e3452fec234b95e9a3976ec1373
#
_entry.id   99748e3452fec234b95e9a3976ec1373
#
_cell.length_a   1.000
_cell.length_b   1.000
_cell.length_c   1.000
_cell.angle_alpha   90.00
_cell.angle_beta   90.00
_cell.angle_gamma   90.00
#
_symmetry.space_group_name_H-M   'P 1'
#
loop_
_entity.id
_entity.type
_entity.pdbx_description
1 polymer ?
#
loop_
_entity_poly.entity_id
_entity_poly.type
_entity_poly.pdbx_seq_one_letter_code
_entity_poly.pdbx_strand_id
1 'polypeptide(L)'
;MKRKTIILAVVAAAAMAITLVGCGVKITNIAVPESAMVEKGESITLPVVYGTDDTPAVTPETAATGEGAETDEKLAKAASKLTVEWTSSDESVATVDATGMVVAVSAGEADITASVTNSEMSAVCKVTVKVAAKDITVPDNLDVKLNDGNETTVEATVSPADATDVKVSYASTDEAVANRPK
;
A
#
# COMPACT_ATOMS: atom_id res chain seq x y z
N MET A 1 0.29 -22.32 4.98
CA MET A 1 0.61 -20.88 5.09
C MET A 1 0.52 -20.27 3.71
N LYS A 2 -0.51 -19.49 3.42
CA LYS A 2 -0.68 -18.78 2.13
C LYS A 2 0.23 -17.56 2.16
N ARG A 3 1.23 -17.51 1.29
CA ARG A 3 2.07 -16.32 1.09
C ARG A 3 1.19 -15.26 0.40
N LYS A 4 0.84 -14.20 1.11
CA LYS A 4 0.16 -13.03 0.54
C LYS A 4 1.20 -12.23 -0.26
N THR A 5 0.94 -12.00 -1.52
CA THR A 5 1.81 -11.19 -2.40
C THR A 5 1.48 -9.72 -2.19
N ILE A 6 2.42 -8.96 -1.65
CA ILE A 6 2.34 -7.50 -1.54
C ILE A 6 2.87 -6.94 -2.86
N ILE A 7 2.06 -6.17 -3.57
CA ILE A 7 2.46 -5.50 -4.82
C ILE A 7 2.92 -4.09 -4.48
N LEU A 8 4.19 -3.82 -4.75
CA LEU A 8 4.87 -2.54 -4.51
C LEU A 8 5.17 -1.85 -5.85
N ALA A 9 4.82 -0.59 -6.02
CA ALA A 9 5.14 0.22 -7.21
C ALA A 9 5.93 1.49 -6.83
N VAL A 10 6.90 1.91 -7.64
CA VAL A 10 7.92 2.92 -7.31
C VAL A 10 7.96 4.12 -8.24
N VAL A 11 8.06 5.35 -7.73
CA VAL A 11 8.51 6.58 -8.44
C VAL A 11 9.40 7.48 -7.55
N ALA A 12 10.30 8.16 -8.21
CA ALA A 12 11.47 8.82 -7.66
C ALA A 12 11.19 10.16 -6.96
N ALA A 13 11.88 10.42 -5.85
CA ALA A 13 11.90 11.68 -5.12
C ALA A 13 13.22 12.46 -5.38
N ALA A 14 13.11 13.80 -5.36
CA ALA A 14 14.20 14.73 -5.61
C ALA A 14 15.21 14.82 -4.46
N ALA A 15 16.49 14.99 -4.80
CA ALA A 15 17.60 15.00 -3.86
C ALA A 15 18.02 16.40 -3.41
N MET A 16 18.30 16.57 -2.12
CA MET A 16 19.13 17.66 -1.57
C MET A 16 20.20 17.13 -0.63
N ALA A 17 21.42 17.60 -0.78
CA ALA A 17 22.60 17.03 -0.16
C ALA A 17 22.96 17.67 1.19
N ILE A 18 23.21 16.85 2.21
CA ILE A 18 23.88 17.26 3.44
C ILE A 18 25.26 16.63 3.57
N THR A 19 26.27 17.44 3.78
CA THR A 19 27.65 16.99 4.01
C THR A 19 27.84 16.58 5.46
N LEU A 20 27.84 15.27 5.74
CA LEU A 20 28.39 14.72 6.98
C LEU A 20 29.88 14.39 6.74
N VAL A 21 30.74 15.26 7.23
CA VAL A 21 32.20 15.07 7.19
C VAL A 21 32.60 14.06 8.27
N GLY A 22 32.96 12.86 7.86
CA GLY A 22 33.52 11.85 8.75
C GLY A 22 33.33 10.42 8.28
N CYS A 23 34.25 9.97 7.43
CA CYS A 23 34.36 8.59 6.95
C CYS A 23 33.76 8.27 5.55
N GLY A 24 34.09 9.06 4.55
CA GLY A 24 34.14 8.59 3.17
C GLY A 24 32.84 8.35 2.41
N VAL A 25 31.74 8.07 3.05
CA VAL A 25 30.43 7.87 2.41
C VAL A 25 29.45 8.92 2.88
N LYS A 26 28.91 9.68 1.92
CA LYS A 26 27.91 10.73 2.16
C LYS A 26 26.57 10.26 1.66
N ILE A 27 25.60 10.13 2.58
CA ILE A 27 24.22 9.88 2.20
C ILE A 27 23.61 11.19 1.70
N THR A 28 23.05 11.17 0.50
CA THR A 28 22.50 12.34 -0.19
C THR A 28 21.02 12.23 -0.51
N ASN A 29 20.47 11.03 -0.45
CA ASN A 29 19.06 10.79 -0.64
C ASN A 29 18.57 9.56 0.12
N ILE A 30 17.26 9.50 0.34
CA ILE A 30 16.55 8.32 0.85
C ILE A 30 15.43 7.96 -0.11
N ALA A 31 15.06 6.70 -0.13
CA ALA A 31 13.87 6.21 -0.83
C ALA A 31 13.07 5.25 0.06
N VAL A 32 11.77 5.30 -0.11
CA VAL A 32 10.80 4.31 0.38
C VAL A 32 10.00 3.79 -0.82
N PRO A 33 9.31 2.66 -0.71
CA PRO A 33 8.39 2.21 -1.75
C PRO A 33 7.41 3.31 -2.11
N GLU A 34 7.14 3.49 -3.41
CA GLU A 34 6.20 4.52 -3.89
C GLU A 34 4.78 4.28 -3.39
N SER A 35 4.36 3.02 -3.43
CA SER A 35 3.05 2.62 -2.94
C SER A 35 3.08 1.28 -2.24
N ALA A 36 2.16 1.09 -1.32
CA ALA A 36 1.93 -0.17 -0.64
C ALA A 36 0.42 -0.41 -0.47
N MET A 37 0.01 -1.66 -0.55
CA MET A 37 -1.37 -2.06 -0.26
C MET A 37 -1.37 -2.97 0.96
N VAL A 38 -2.30 -2.72 1.88
CA VAL A 38 -2.45 -3.49 3.12
C VAL A 38 -3.94 -3.70 3.42
N GLU A 39 -4.29 -4.86 3.95
CA GLU A 39 -5.67 -5.13 4.39
C GLU A 39 -5.91 -4.51 5.77
N LYS A 40 -7.12 -4.01 6.00
CA LYS A 40 -7.55 -3.45 7.29
C LYS A 40 -7.24 -4.40 8.44
N GLY A 41 -6.57 -3.88 9.48
CA GLY A 41 -6.13 -4.63 10.64
C GLY A 41 -4.82 -5.40 10.47
N GLU A 42 -4.20 -5.33 9.30
CA GLU A 42 -2.85 -5.86 9.07
C GLU A 42 -1.80 -4.75 9.21
N SER A 43 -0.54 -5.13 9.26
CA SER A 43 0.59 -4.21 9.31
C SER A 43 1.68 -4.59 8.32
N ILE A 44 2.40 -3.59 7.83
CA ILE A 44 3.58 -3.75 6.98
C ILE A 44 4.70 -2.86 7.49
N THR A 45 5.94 -3.23 7.25
CA THR A 45 7.09 -2.36 7.52
C THR A 45 7.61 -1.79 6.21
N LEU A 46 7.72 -0.47 6.14
CA LEU A 46 8.28 0.23 4.98
C LEU A 46 9.80 0.28 5.11
N PRO A 47 10.56 -0.31 4.17
CA PRO A 47 12.01 -0.20 4.17
C PRO A 47 12.44 1.21 3.75
N VAL A 48 13.43 1.77 4.45
CA VAL A 48 14.16 2.97 4.00
C VAL A 48 15.45 2.53 3.33
N VAL A 49 15.64 2.98 2.11
CA VAL A 49 16.88 2.77 1.36
C VAL A 49 17.65 4.08 1.30
N TYR A 50 18.95 4.02 1.53
CA TYR A 50 19.83 5.16 1.54
C TYR A 50 20.66 5.18 0.26
N GLY A 51 20.82 6.36 -0.34
CA GLY A 51 21.63 6.56 -1.53
C GLY A 51 22.73 7.60 -1.32
N THR A 52 23.70 7.56 -2.22
CA THR A 52 24.81 8.50 -2.31
C THR A 52 24.79 9.21 -3.65
N ASP A 53 25.68 10.22 -3.85
CA ASP A 53 25.81 10.90 -5.15
C ASP A 53 26.18 9.93 -6.27
N ASP A 54 26.95 8.88 -5.96
CA ASP A 54 27.42 7.89 -6.93
C ASP A 54 26.43 6.72 -7.09
N THR A 55 25.60 6.48 -6.08
CA THR A 55 24.63 5.36 -6.08
C THR A 55 23.31 5.86 -5.49
N PRO A 56 22.36 6.27 -6.33
CA PRO A 56 21.03 6.71 -5.85
C PRO A 56 20.31 5.62 -5.07
N ALA A 57 19.54 6.01 -4.05
CA ALA A 57 18.66 5.09 -3.35
C ALA A 57 17.62 4.53 -4.34
N VAL A 58 17.62 3.23 -4.51
CA VAL A 58 16.62 2.49 -5.30
C VAL A 58 15.95 1.48 -4.39
N THR A 59 14.64 1.36 -4.51
CA THR A 59 13.90 0.39 -3.70
C THR A 59 14.18 -1.05 -4.15
N PRO A 60 14.06 -2.05 -3.28
CA PRO A 60 14.48 -3.44 -3.55
C PRO A 60 13.87 -4.09 -4.80
N GLU A 61 12.79 -3.54 -5.32
CA GLU A 61 12.12 -4.07 -6.52
C GLU A 61 12.89 -3.76 -7.82
N THR A 62 13.81 -2.79 -7.79
CA THR A 62 14.66 -2.43 -8.94
C THR A 62 16.11 -2.89 -8.79
N ALA A 63 16.51 -3.40 -7.64
CA ALA A 63 17.84 -3.93 -7.39
C ALA A 63 17.97 -5.38 -7.91
N ALA A 64 17.95 -5.54 -9.22
CA ALA A 64 18.43 -6.76 -9.86
C ALA A 64 19.97 -6.72 -9.91
N THR A 65 20.59 -7.56 -9.06
CA THR A 65 21.98 -8.06 -9.18
C THR A 65 23.09 -7.05 -9.48
N GLY A 66 24.00 -6.88 -8.54
CA GLY A 66 25.35 -6.47 -8.88
C GLY A 66 26.18 -5.83 -7.77
N GLU A 67 27.12 -6.57 -7.27
CA GLU A 67 28.44 -6.18 -6.74
C GLU A 67 28.55 -4.92 -5.90
N GLY A 68 28.74 -5.09 -4.57
CA GLY A 68 29.12 -4.00 -3.69
C GLY A 68 29.10 -4.29 -2.19
N ALA A 69 29.47 -5.47 -1.73
CA ALA A 69 29.43 -5.83 -0.30
C ALA A 69 30.25 -4.88 0.62
N GLU A 70 31.30 -4.23 0.11
CA GLU A 70 32.09 -3.26 0.88
C GLU A 70 31.45 -1.88 0.99
N THR A 71 30.63 -1.51 0.01
CA THR A 71 29.86 -0.25 0.01
C THR A 71 28.71 -0.32 1.00
N ASP A 72 28.11 -1.49 1.15
CA ASP A 72 26.94 -1.71 2.02
C ASP A 72 27.28 -1.55 3.51
N GLU A 73 28.44 -2.02 3.97
CA GLU A 73 28.83 -1.87 5.39
C GLU A 73 29.13 -0.42 5.77
N LYS A 74 29.79 0.32 4.90
CA LYS A 74 30.08 1.75 5.11
C LYS A 74 28.79 2.58 5.04
N LEU A 75 27.92 2.25 4.11
CA LEU A 75 26.60 2.88 3.96
C LEU A 75 25.73 2.60 5.19
N ALA A 76 25.65 1.35 5.64
CA ALA A 76 24.91 0.96 6.84
C ALA A 76 25.42 1.69 8.09
N LYS A 77 26.74 1.86 8.24
CA LYS A 77 27.35 2.61 9.33
C LYS A 77 27.10 4.12 9.23
N ALA A 78 26.97 4.68 8.03
CA ALA A 78 26.57 6.07 7.84
C ALA A 78 25.08 6.25 8.13
N ALA A 79 24.24 5.34 7.66
CA ALA A 79 22.80 5.32 7.88
C ALA A 79 22.43 5.19 9.36
N SER A 80 23.18 4.41 10.16
CA SER A 80 22.94 4.23 11.59
C SER A 80 23.10 5.51 12.43
N LYS A 81 23.66 6.57 11.86
CA LYS A 81 23.80 7.90 12.49
C LYS A 81 22.63 8.83 12.15
N LEU A 82 21.79 8.45 11.21
CA LEU A 82 20.64 9.21 10.81
C LEU A 82 19.41 8.76 11.63
N THR A 83 18.63 9.73 12.06
CA THR A 83 17.33 9.47 12.67
C THR A 83 16.26 9.73 11.62
N VAL A 84 15.46 8.72 11.34
CA VAL A 84 14.30 8.83 10.45
C VAL A 84 13.06 9.05 11.30
N GLU A 85 12.29 10.08 10.97
CA GLU A 85 10.99 10.37 11.54
C GLU A 85 9.92 9.99 10.51
N TRP A 86 8.84 9.39 11.00
CA TRP A 86 7.74 8.93 10.20
C TRP A 86 6.47 9.69 10.54
N THR A 87 5.71 10.06 9.53
CA THR A 87 4.42 10.73 9.70
C THR A 87 3.40 10.15 8.73
N SER A 88 2.14 10.11 9.14
CA SER A 88 0.99 9.78 8.30
C SER A 88 0.20 11.03 7.98
N SER A 89 -0.26 11.16 6.74
CA SER A 89 -1.17 12.25 6.34
C SER A 89 -2.59 12.05 6.89
N ASP A 90 -2.96 10.79 7.20
CA ASP A 90 -4.26 10.44 7.77
C ASP A 90 -4.15 9.21 8.68
N GLU A 91 -4.04 9.45 9.98
CA GLU A 91 -3.95 8.40 11.00
C GLU A 91 -5.27 7.62 11.19
N SER A 92 -6.38 8.12 10.68
CA SER A 92 -7.65 7.39 10.68
C SER A 92 -7.69 6.28 9.63
N VAL A 93 -6.83 6.37 8.60
CA VAL A 93 -6.65 5.38 7.54
C VAL A 93 -5.48 4.46 7.85
N ALA A 94 -4.31 5.03 8.14
CA ALA A 94 -3.11 4.27 8.47
C ALA A 94 -2.24 5.03 9.47
N THR A 95 -1.77 4.37 10.51
CA THR A 95 -0.79 4.90 11.46
C THR A 95 0.60 4.36 11.15
N VAL A 96 1.64 5.07 11.56
CA VAL A 96 3.03 4.62 11.40
C VAL A 96 3.80 4.85 12.71
N ASP A 97 4.67 3.92 13.06
CA ASP A 97 5.55 4.05 14.22
C ASP A 97 6.98 4.51 13.84
N ALA A 98 7.81 4.74 14.86
CA ALA A 98 9.20 5.19 14.69
C ALA A 98 10.10 4.18 13.93
N THR A 99 9.65 2.95 13.74
CA THR A 99 10.38 1.90 13.00
C THR A 99 9.97 1.81 11.53
N GLY A 100 8.97 2.61 11.11
CA GLY A 100 8.37 2.54 9.78
C GLY A 100 7.34 1.40 9.65
N MET A 101 6.85 0.87 10.76
CA MET A 101 5.76 -0.10 10.76
C MET A 101 4.43 0.64 10.62
N VAL A 102 3.76 0.38 9.52
CA VAL A 102 2.45 0.95 9.19
C VAL A 102 1.35 -0.03 9.59
N VAL A 103 0.36 0.45 10.33
CA VAL A 103 -0.83 -0.31 10.72
C VAL A 103 -2.04 0.25 9.97
N ALA A 104 -2.77 -0.63 9.28
CA ALA A 104 -3.98 -0.29 8.54
C ALA A 104 -5.20 -0.21 9.47
N VAL A 105 -5.78 0.97 9.60
CA VAL A 105 -6.89 1.28 10.53
C VAL A 105 -8.24 1.17 9.82
N SER A 106 -8.42 1.85 8.70
CA SER A 106 -9.67 1.82 7.92
C SER A 106 -9.40 1.94 6.42
N ALA A 107 -10.39 1.55 5.60
CA ALA A 107 -10.29 1.68 4.14
C ALA A 107 -10.02 3.12 3.72
N GLY A 108 -9.12 3.32 2.77
CA GLY A 108 -8.73 4.64 2.26
C GLY A 108 -7.30 4.69 1.77
N GLU A 109 -6.81 5.89 1.56
CA GLU A 109 -5.42 6.16 1.18
C GLU A 109 -4.80 7.13 2.19
N ALA A 110 -3.55 6.88 2.55
CA ALA A 110 -2.74 7.78 3.37
C ALA A 110 -1.31 7.84 2.82
N ASP A 111 -0.72 9.02 2.81
CA ASP A 111 0.67 9.21 2.46
C ASP A 111 1.53 9.08 3.72
N ILE A 112 2.44 8.11 3.71
CA ILE A 112 3.40 7.89 4.79
C ILE A 112 4.72 8.51 4.38
N THR A 113 5.16 9.51 5.14
CA THR A 113 6.39 10.26 4.88
C THR A 113 7.48 9.84 5.83
N ALA A 114 8.62 9.44 5.27
CA ALA A 114 9.88 9.29 5.99
C ALA A 114 10.71 10.56 5.80
N SER A 115 11.19 11.17 6.88
CA SER A 115 12.07 12.34 6.86
C SER A 115 13.29 12.13 7.74
N VAL A 116 14.44 12.64 7.32
CA VAL A 116 15.66 12.54 8.12
C VAL A 116 15.80 13.80 8.97
N THR A 117 15.89 13.62 10.29
CA THR A 117 16.04 14.73 11.26
C THR A 117 17.25 15.60 10.93
N ASN A 118 17.07 16.91 11.01
CA ASN A 118 18.08 17.92 10.65
C ASN A 118 18.56 17.85 9.19
N SER A 119 17.71 17.39 8.31
CA SER A 119 17.96 17.24 6.88
C SER A 119 16.71 17.63 6.08
N GLU A 120 16.89 17.95 4.82
CA GLU A 120 15.77 18.13 3.87
C GLU A 120 15.43 16.83 3.11
N MET A 121 16.10 15.71 3.47
CA MET A 121 15.84 14.42 2.84
C MET A 121 14.51 13.85 3.35
N SER A 122 13.61 13.59 2.42
CA SER A 122 12.33 12.94 2.70
C SER A 122 11.91 12.05 1.53
N ALA A 123 11.08 11.06 1.83
CA ALA A 123 10.48 10.19 0.84
C ALA A 123 9.05 9.84 1.27
N VAL A 124 8.15 9.66 0.32
CA VAL A 124 6.73 9.42 0.56
C VAL A 124 6.30 8.09 -0.04
N CYS A 125 5.54 7.31 0.73
CA CYS A 125 4.87 6.09 0.29
C CYS A 125 3.36 6.30 0.37
N LYS A 126 2.66 6.10 -0.74
CA LYS A 126 1.19 6.07 -0.74
C LYS A 126 0.71 4.71 -0.26
N VAL A 127 0.09 4.66 0.90
CA VAL A 127 -0.49 3.44 1.46
C VAL A 127 -1.98 3.41 1.15
N THR A 128 -2.42 2.34 0.49
CA THR A 128 -3.83 2.06 0.22
C THR A 128 -4.30 0.94 1.14
N VAL A 129 -5.25 1.25 2.01
CA VAL A 129 -5.89 0.27 2.88
C VAL A 129 -7.13 -0.27 2.22
N LYS A 130 -7.20 -1.58 2.09
CA LYS A 130 -8.35 -2.31 1.52
C LYS A 130 -9.06 -3.14 2.57
N VAL A 131 -10.35 -3.35 2.35
CA VAL A 131 -11.19 -4.26 3.14
C VAL A 131 -11.72 -5.34 2.22
N ALA A 132 -11.33 -6.59 2.47
CA ALA A 132 -11.81 -7.71 1.68
C ALA A 132 -13.29 -8.01 1.99
N ALA A 133 -14.07 -8.23 0.94
CA ALA A 133 -15.41 -8.80 1.10
C ALA A 133 -15.30 -10.21 1.67
N LYS A 134 -16.12 -10.51 2.68
CA LYS A 134 -16.11 -11.82 3.37
C LYS A 134 -17.34 -12.64 3.07
N ASP A 135 -18.48 -11.98 2.85
CA ASP A 135 -19.74 -12.63 2.64
C ASP A 135 -20.66 -11.82 1.72
N ILE A 136 -21.59 -12.49 1.07
CA ILE A 136 -22.63 -11.90 0.27
C ILE A 136 -23.97 -12.53 0.63
N THR A 137 -24.95 -11.71 0.94
CA THR A 137 -26.29 -12.13 1.26
C THR A 137 -27.27 -11.66 0.20
N VAL A 138 -28.15 -12.53 -0.26
CA VAL A 138 -29.27 -12.23 -1.16
C VAL A 138 -30.57 -12.71 -0.52
N PRO A 139 -31.74 -12.18 -0.89
CA PRO A 139 -33.02 -12.71 -0.43
C PRO A 139 -33.18 -14.20 -0.81
N ASP A 140 -33.60 -15.02 0.14
CA ASP A 140 -33.79 -16.47 -0.07
C ASP A 140 -34.87 -16.78 -1.11
N ASN A 141 -35.92 -15.95 -1.16
CA ASN A 141 -37.02 -16.06 -2.10
C ASN A 141 -37.47 -14.68 -2.58
N LEU A 142 -37.77 -14.59 -3.87
CA LEU A 142 -38.33 -13.42 -4.48
C LEU A 142 -39.46 -13.84 -5.41
N ASP A 143 -40.70 -13.53 -5.04
CA ASP A 143 -41.89 -13.84 -5.86
C ASP A 143 -42.09 -12.75 -6.93
N VAL A 144 -41.88 -13.10 -8.19
CA VAL A 144 -42.18 -12.26 -9.33
C VAL A 144 -43.41 -12.80 -10.04
N LYS A 145 -44.47 -11.98 -10.12
CA LYS A 145 -45.69 -12.37 -10.86
C LYS A 145 -45.51 -12.12 -12.36
N LEU A 146 -45.81 -13.11 -13.16
CA LEU A 146 -45.85 -13.00 -14.62
C LEU A 146 -47.04 -12.15 -15.07
N ASN A 147 -46.93 -10.84 -15.03
CA ASN A 147 -47.86 -9.89 -15.59
C ASN A 147 -47.09 -8.80 -16.30
N ASP A 148 -47.25 -8.74 -17.63
CA ASP A 148 -46.83 -7.62 -18.48
C ASP A 148 -45.58 -6.85 -18.08
N GLY A 149 -44.42 -7.52 -18.17
CA GLY A 149 -43.11 -6.87 -17.98
C GLY A 149 -42.76 -6.54 -16.55
N ASN A 150 -43.20 -7.30 -15.58
CA ASN A 150 -42.80 -7.12 -14.19
C ASN A 150 -41.29 -7.37 -14.01
N GLU A 151 -40.61 -6.30 -13.72
CA GLU A 151 -39.21 -6.33 -13.30
C GLU A 151 -39.14 -6.24 -11.77
N THR A 152 -38.16 -6.92 -11.18
CA THR A 152 -37.85 -6.80 -9.76
C THR A 152 -36.36 -6.70 -9.57
N THR A 153 -35.95 -5.97 -8.56
CA THR A 153 -34.54 -5.82 -8.23
C THR A 153 -34.15 -6.85 -7.19
N VAL A 154 -33.09 -7.61 -7.47
CA VAL A 154 -32.43 -8.46 -6.48
C VAL A 154 -31.29 -7.67 -5.89
N GLU A 155 -31.41 -7.33 -4.61
CA GLU A 155 -30.34 -6.62 -3.88
C GLU A 155 -29.44 -7.63 -3.17
N ALA A 156 -28.16 -7.56 -3.47
CA ALA A 156 -27.13 -8.30 -2.76
C ALA A 156 -26.46 -7.37 -1.73
N THR A 157 -26.38 -7.84 -0.49
CA THR A 157 -25.66 -7.15 0.57
C THR A 157 -24.31 -7.82 0.77
N VAL A 158 -23.23 -7.03 0.70
CA VAL A 158 -21.87 -7.50 0.92
C VAL A 158 -21.42 -7.15 2.32
N SER A 159 -20.77 -8.07 2.99
CA SER A 159 -20.24 -7.90 4.31
C SER A 159 -18.70 -8.06 4.32
N PRO A 160 -17.97 -7.18 5.04
CA PRO A 160 -18.47 -6.01 5.76
C PRO A 160 -18.90 -4.90 4.78
N ALA A 161 -19.70 -3.95 5.23
CA ALA A 161 -20.27 -2.88 4.41
C ALA A 161 -19.22 -1.89 3.86
N ASP A 162 -18.04 -1.84 4.49
CA ASP A 162 -16.88 -1.04 4.07
C ASP A 162 -15.91 -1.83 3.15
N ALA A 163 -16.32 -3.01 2.64
CA ALA A 163 -15.52 -3.78 1.69
C ALA A 163 -15.21 -2.96 0.43
N THR A 164 -13.95 -3.01 0.00
CA THR A 164 -13.45 -2.29 -1.17
C THR A 164 -13.36 -3.21 -2.38
N ASP A 165 -13.38 -2.63 -3.60
CA ASP A 165 -13.24 -3.37 -4.86
C ASP A 165 -14.30 -4.48 -5.06
N VAL A 166 -15.51 -4.27 -4.54
CA VAL A 166 -16.60 -5.25 -4.65
C VAL A 166 -17.25 -5.17 -6.01
N LYS A 167 -17.31 -6.31 -6.69
CA LYS A 167 -18.05 -6.48 -7.94
C LYS A 167 -18.99 -7.66 -7.82
N VAL A 168 -20.29 -7.39 -7.78
CA VAL A 168 -21.32 -8.42 -7.77
C VAL A 168 -21.77 -8.74 -9.20
N SER A 169 -21.84 -10.02 -9.55
CA SER A 169 -22.40 -10.50 -10.81
C SER A 169 -23.56 -11.44 -10.53
N TYR A 170 -24.60 -11.35 -11.36
CA TYR A 170 -25.79 -12.19 -11.28
C TYR A 170 -25.88 -13.07 -12.50
N ALA A 171 -26.31 -14.31 -12.33
CA ALA A 171 -26.63 -15.24 -13.41
C ALA A 171 -27.92 -15.95 -13.09
N SER A 172 -28.73 -16.24 -14.15
CA SER A 172 -29.90 -17.10 -14.04
C SER A 172 -29.51 -18.52 -14.44
N THR A 173 -30.05 -19.51 -13.76
CA THR A 173 -29.94 -20.93 -14.14
C THR A 173 -30.93 -21.29 -15.23
N ASP A 174 -32.00 -20.49 -15.39
CA ASP A 174 -32.99 -20.63 -16.45
C ASP A 174 -33.42 -19.25 -16.96
N GLU A 175 -32.86 -18.84 -18.09
CA GLU A 175 -33.14 -17.54 -18.71
C GLU A 175 -34.54 -17.47 -19.35
N ALA A 176 -35.24 -18.61 -19.54
CA ALA A 176 -36.60 -18.62 -19.99
C ALA A 176 -37.61 -18.26 -18.88
N VAL A 177 -37.20 -18.48 -17.62
CA VAL A 177 -38.00 -18.13 -16.44
C VAL A 177 -37.63 -16.73 -15.93
N ALA A 178 -36.34 -16.42 -15.84
CA ALA A 178 -35.86 -15.11 -15.41
C ALA A 178 -34.55 -14.73 -16.13
N ASN A 179 -34.54 -13.58 -16.76
CA ASN A 179 -33.34 -13.06 -17.40
C ASN A 179 -32.96 -11.69 -16.83
N ARG A 180 -31.69 -11.31 -17.01
CA ARG A 180 -31.22 -10.00 -16.69
C ARG A 180 -31.33 -9.10 -17.93
N PRO A 181 -31.99 -7.92 -17.84
CA PRO A 181 -31.96 -6.96 -18.93
C PRO A 181 -30.52 -6.53 -19.21
N LYS A 182 -30.18 -6.28 -20.46
CA LYS A 182 -28.86 -5.87 -20.93
C LYS A 182 -28.56 -4.42 -20.56
#